data_df7418254f1700d6c9063f4c2b2ee4bb
#
_entry.id   df7418254f1700d6c9063f4c2b2ee4bb
#
_cell.length_a   1.000
_cell.length_b   1.000
_cell.length_c   1.000
_cell.angle_alpha   90.00
_cell.angle_beta   90.00
_cell.angle_gamma   90.00
#
_symmetry.space_group_name_H-M   'P 1'
#
loop_
_entity.id
_entity.type
_entity.pdbx_description
1 polymer ?
#
loop_
_entity_poly.entity_id
_entity_poly.type
_entity_poly.pdbx_seq_one_letter_code
_entity_poly.pdbx_strand_id
1 'polypeptide(L)'
;MKCYNKPLLLFVMFFIFITMSIGCNGSNPIIPGIVDPNPTVNPDNSTVSYVVVSAASSSVKVGESVQLVVKGYNSDDEWVILDKLKIKSWDWSVIGQCYNCVVEFIDLSPKSGSLTTTFSSEITGTFYIVAYYLENPGDEYIHDYTEVIVK
;
A
#
# COMPACT_ATOMS: atom_id res chain seq x y z
N MET A 1 -27.19 -46.35 -21.49
CA MET A 1 -26.34 -45.73 -20.47
C MET A 1 -24.93 -46.23 -20.62
N LYS A 2 -24.03 -45.39 -21.12
CA LYS A 2 -22.60 -45.76 -21.29
C LYS A 2 -21.78 -44.97 -20.25
N CYS A 3 -21.21 -45.68 -19.27
CA CYS A 3 -20.26 -45.13 -18.32
C CYS A 3 -18.92 -44.90 -18.99
N TYR A 4 -18.47 -43.64 -19.04
CA TYR A 4 -17.11 -43.33 -19.51
C TYR A 4 -16.16 -43.34 -18.31
N ASN A 5 -15.30 -44.36 -18.26
CA ASN A 5 -14.15 -44.40 -17.38
C ASN A 5 -13.07 -43.43 -17.89
N LYS A 6 -12.78 -42.39 -17.08
CA LYS A 6 -11.58 -41.54 -17.31
C LYS A 6 -10.36 -42.22 -16.67
N PRO A 7 -9.23 -42.38 -17.38
CA PRO A 7 -8.01 -42.87 -16.77
C PRO A 7 -7.41 -41.78 -15.86
N LEU A 8 -7.07 -42.21 -14.65
CA LEU A 8 -6.33 -41.47 -13.65
C LEU A 8 -4.91 -41.25 -14.12
N LEU A 9 -4.58 -40.05 -14.55
CA LEU A 9 -3.21 -39.68 -14.95
C LEU A 9 -2.43 -39.33 -13.68
N LEU A 10 -1.60 -40.27 -13.21
CA LEU A 10 -0.70 -40.13 -12.07
C LEU A 10 0.46 -39.21 -12.46
N PHE A 11 0.37 -37.91 -12.12
CA PHE A 11 1.51 -37.01 -12.26
C PHE A 11 2.42 -37.19 -11.02
N VAL A 12 3.51 -37.94 -11.22
CA VAL A 12 4.64 -37.98 -10.29
C VAL A 12 5.43 -36.70 -10.47
N MET A 13 5.20 -35.72 -9.60
CA MET A 13 6.05 -34.53 -9.47
C MET A 13 7.30 -34.91 -8.70
N PHE A 14 8.42 -34.99 -9.40
CA PHE A 14 9.75 -35.04 -8.81
C PHE A 14 10.08 -33.70 -8.17
N PHE A 15 9.95 -33.58 -6.85
CA PHE A 15 10.46 -32.45 -6.10
C PHE A 15 11.98 -32.57 -5.95
N ILE A 16 12.71 -31.84 -6.77
CA ILE A 16 14.14 -31.59 -6.54
C ILE A 16 14.23 -30.49 -5.47
N PHE A 17 14.54 -30.89 -4.23
CA PHE A 17 14.94 -29.96 -3.18
C PHE A 17 16.35 -29.44 -3.49
N ILE A 18 16.42 -28.25 -4.09
CA ILE A 18 17.66 -27.47 -4.09
C ILE A 18 17.65 -26.65 -2.81
N THR A 19 18.38 -27.10 -1.80
CA THR A 19 18.70 -26.29 -0.63
C THR A 19 19.75 -25.27 -1.01
N MET A 20 19.31 -24.10 -1.48
CA MET A 20 20.16 -22.91 -1.52
C MET A 20 20.07 -22.22 -0.16
N SER A 21 21.12 -22.36 0.63
CA SER A 21 21.41 -21.51 1.76
C SER A 21 21.75 -20.12 1.25
N ILE A 22 20.74 -19.24 1.19
CA ILE A 22 20.94 -17.81 0.93
C ILE A 22 21.18 -17.17 2.27
N GLY A 23 22.44 -16.76 2.49
CA GLY A 23 22.84 -15.96 3.63
C GLY A 23 22.03 -14.64 3.64
N CYS A 24 21.41 -14.33 4.77
CA CYS A 24 20.78 -13.05 5.05
C CYS A 24 21.85 -11.97 5.12
N ASN A 25 22.24 -11.39 3.99
CA ASN A 25 22.76 -10.04 3.96
C ASN A 25 21.56 -9.13 3.67
N GLY A 26 21.12 -8.42 4.72
CA GLY A 26 20.06 -7.43 4.64
C GLY A 26 20.48 -6.21 3.83
N SER A 27 20.45 -6.31 2.53
CA SER A 27 20.45 -5.15 1.65
C SER A 27 19.00 -4.90 1.22
N ASN A 28 18.43 -3.81 1.71
CA ASN A 28 17.17 -3.29 1.21
C ASN A 28 17.24 -3.15 -0.31
N PRO A 29 16.21 -3.55 -1.07
CA PRO A 29 16.17 -3.33 -2.50
C PRO A 29 16.22 -1.83 -2.76
N ILE A 30 17.32 -1.36 -3.38
CA ILE A 30 17.46 0.00 -3.87
C ILE A 30 16.51 0.11 -5.07
N ILE A 31 15.43 0.85 -4.92
CA ILE A 31 14.56 1.23 -6.03
C ILE A 31 15.33 2.29 -6.85
N PRO A 32 15.68 2.03 -8.12
CA PRO A 32 16.41 3.02 -8.93
C PRO A 32 15.46 4.17 -9.27
N GLY A 33 15.76 5.37 -8.79
CA GLY A 33 15.07 6.58 -9.22
C GLY A 33 14.65 7.58 -8.15
N ILE A 34 14.68 7.25 -6.87
CA ILE A 34 14.47 8.21 -5.80
C ILE A 34 15.81 8.38 -5.07
N VAL A 35 16.63 9.30 -5.54
CA VAL A 35 17.72 9.84 -4.74
C VAL A 35 17.05 10.79 -3.76
N ASP A 36 16.59 10.27 -2.63
CA ASP A 36 16.25 11.09 -1.47
C ASP A 36 17.59 11.71 -1.00
N PRO A 37 17.76 13.04 -1.01
CA PRO A 37 18.87 13.66 -0.32
C PRO A 37 18.71 13.24 1.14
N ASN A 38 19.62 12.39 1.63
CA ASN A 38 19.67 11.79 2.95
C ASN A 38 18.97 12.67 4.01
N PRO A 39 17.70 12.37 4.39
CA PRO A 39 16.99 13.22 5.33
C PRO A 39 17.77 13.12 6.65
N THR A 40 18.12 14.26 7.20
CA THR A 40 18.69 14.34 8.55
C THR A 40 17.61 13.80 9.47
N VAL A 41 17.73 12.52 9.87
CA VAL A 41 16.79 11.89 10.81
C VAL A 41 17.04 12.58 12.14
N ASN A 42 16.17 13.50 12.51
CA ASN A 42 16.14 14.02 13.87
C ASN A 42 15.27 13.06 14.70
N PRO A 43 15.88 12.20 15.55
CA PRO A 43 15.12 11.21 16.34
C PRO A 43 14.38 11.82 17.53
N ASP A 44 14.50 13.14 17.74
CA ASP A 44 14.03 13.80 18.94
C ASP A 44 12.64 14.41 18.71
N ASN A 45 11.62 13.67 19.17
CA ASN A 45 10.33 14.18 19.71
C ASN A 45 9.58 15.27 18.89
N SER A 46 9.82 15.32 17.58
CA SER A 46 9.12 16.28 16.74
C SER A 46 7.70 15.78 16.48
N THR A 47 6.73 16.58 16.91
CA THR A 47 5.30 16.38 16.67
C THR A 47 5.05 16.36 15.16
N VAL A 48 4.26 15.40 14.69
CA VAL A 48 3.82 15.37 13.29
C VAL A 48 2.86 16.52 13.04
N SER A 49 3.19 17.40 12.11
CA SER A 49 2.35 18.53 11.72
C SER A 49 1.48 18.22 10.51
N TYR A 50 2.01 17.42 9.58
CA TYR A 50 1.25 16.95 8.42
C TYR A 50 1.81 15.61 7.91
N VAL A 51 1.02 14.93 7.11
CA VAL A 51 1.43 13.72 6.41
C VAL A 51 1.33 13.94 4.90
N VAL A 52 2.08 13.16 4.13
CA VAL A 52 2.03 13.15 2.66
C VAL A 52 1.82 11.71 2.19
N VAL A 53 0.78 11.50 1.41
CA VAL A 53 0.47 10.23 0.76
C VAL A 53 1.02 10.23 -0.66
N SER A 54 1.76 9.19 -1.01
CA SER A 54 2.34 9.02 -2.34
C SER A 54 2.02 7.64 -2.90
N ALA A 55 1.71 7.55 -4.19
CA ALA A 55 1.55 6.30 -4.91
C ALA A 55 2.80 6.01 -5.76
N ALA A 56 3.16 4.73 -5.90
CA ALA A 56 4.25 4.29 -6.75
C ALA A 56 4.00 4.58 -8.24
N SER A 57 2.73 4.72 -8.63
CA SER A 57 2.28 5.17 -9.94
C SER A 57 0.98 5.95 -9.82
N SER A 58 0.83 7.02 -10.58
CA SER A 58 -0.42 7.78 -10.66
C SER A 58 -1.48 7.12 -11.55
N SER A 59 -1.12 6.05 -12.29
CA SER A 59 -2.10 5.29 -13.07
C SER A 59 -1.72 3.81 -13.18
N VAL A 60 -2.76 2.95 -13.17
CA VAL A 60 -2.66 1.49 -13.31
C VAL A 60 -3.78 1.00 -14.22
N LYS A 61 -3.65 -0.24 -14.72
CA LYS A 61 -4.74 -0.89 -15.45
C LYS A 61 -5.73 -1.54 -14.47
N VAL A 62 -6.94 -1.78 -14.97
CA VAL A 62 -7.94 -2.57 -14.25
C VAL A 62 -7.33 -3.90 -13.78
N GLY A 63 -7.50 -4.23 -12.50
CA GLY A 63 -6.97 -5.42 -11.85
C GLY A 63 -5.48 -5.36 -11.47
N GLU A 64 -4.73 -4.35 -11.90
CA GLU A 64 -3.36 -4.13 -11.43
C GLU A 64 -3.35 -3.41 -10.09
N SER A 65 -2.33 -3.71 -9.28
CA SER A 65 -2.17 -3.12 -7.96
C SER A 65 -1.13 -2.01 -7.96
N VAL A 66 -1.33 -0.99 -7.14
CA VAL A 66 -0.36 0.07 -6.85
C VAL A 66 -0.09 0.14 -5.36
N GLN A 67 1.19 0.28 -5.00
CA GLN A 67 1.58 0.50 -3.62
C GLN A 67 1.52 2.00 -3.29
N LEU A 68 1.00 2.31 -2.11
CA LEU A 68 0.98 3.64 -1.53
C LEU A 68 1.80 3.67 -0.25
N VAL A 69 2.35 4.83 0.07
CA VAL A 69 3.12 5.08 1.29
C VAL A 69 2.70 6.43 1.89
N VAL A 70 2.64 6.50 3.22
CA VAL A 70 2.48 7.75 3.96
C VAL A 70 3.78 8.11 4.66
N LYS A 71 4.17 9.40 4.57
CA LYS A 71 5.32 9.99 5.26
C LYS A 71 4.84 11.13 6.14
N GLY A 72 5.49 11.34 7.30
CA GLY A 72 5.19 12.43 8.21
C GLY A 72 6.22 13.54 8.14
N TYR A 73 5.79 14.77 8.46
CA TYR A 73 6.63 15.95 8.51
C TYR A 73 6.25 16.81 9.71
N ASN A 74 7.24 17.51 10.27
CA ASN A 74 7.03 18.52 11.29
C ASN A 74 6.69 19.89 10.66
N SER A 75 6.56 20.93 11.50
CA SER A 75 6.28 22.31 11.06
C SER A 75 7.41 22.96 10.26
N ASP A 76 8.62 22.41 10.31
CA ASP A 76 9.79 22.91 9.63
C ASP A 76 10.09 22.14 8.31
N ASP A 77 9.11 21.35 7.84
CA ASP A 77 9.19 20.46 6.66
C ASP A 77 10.26 19.35 6.78
N GLU A 78 10.68 19.04 8.00
CA GLU A 78 11.62 17.95 8.25
C GLU A 78 10.85 16.62 8.37
N TRP A 79 11.43 15.56 7.81
CA TRP A 79 10.85 14.23 7.88
C TRP A 79 10.82 13.69 9.32
N VAL A 80 9.68 13.16 9.73
CA VAL A 80 9.43 12.55 11.04
C VAL A 80 9.07 11.08 10.87
N ILE A 81 9.65 10.23 11.72
CA ILE A 81 9.31 8.81 11.73
C ILE A 81 7.90 8.64 12.31
N LEU A 82 6.97 8.17 11.47
CA LEU A 82 5.61 7.86 11.91
C LEU A 82 5.55 6.54 12.67
N ASP A 83 4.78 6.52 13.76
CA ASP A 83 4.34 5.27 14.37
C ASP A 83 3.19 4.67 13.54
N LYS A 84 3.45 3.50 12.94
CA LYS A 84 2.44 2.79 12.14
C LYS A 84 1.14 2.51 12.89
N LEU A 85 1.18 2.34 14.23
CA LEU A 85 -0.01 2.09 15.05
C LEU A 85 -0.90 3.32 15.17
N LYS A 86 -0.37 4.50 14.84
CA LYS A 86 -1.10 5.76 14.77
C LYS A 86 -1.81 5.96 13.41
N ILE A 87 -1.53 5.13 12.40
CA ILE A 87 -2.35 5.06 11.18
C ILE A 87 -3.67 4.36 11.51
N LYS A 88 -4.72 5.13 11.62
CA LYS A 88 -6.05 4.64 12.04
C LYS A 88 -6.80 4.01 10.90
N SER A 89 -6.72 4.60 9.72
CA SER A 89 -7.30 3.99 8.52
C SER A 89 -6.62 4.48 7.24
N TRP A 90 -6.67 3.61 6.25
CA TRP A 90 -6.61 3.94 4.84
C TRP A 90 -8.03 3.83 4.30
N ASP A 91 -8.43 4.79 3.49
CA ASP A 91 -9.75 4.83 2.88
C ASP A 91 -9.65 5.30 1.42
N TRP A 92 -10.76 5.27 0.69
CA TRP A 92 -10.81 5.71 -0.70
C TRP A 92 -12.14 6.37 -1.04
N SER A 93 -12.11 7.20 -2.06
CA SER A 93 -13.29 7.73 -2.74
C SER A 93 -13.10 7.72 -4.25
N VAL A 94 -14.19 7.78 -5.01
CA VAL A 94 -14.16 7.76 -6.46
C VAL A 94 -15.02 8.90 -7.02
N ILE A 95 -14.53 9.55 -8.07
CA ILE A 95 -15.26 10.64 -8.71
C ILE A 95 -16.46 10.11 -9.48
N GLY A 96 -17.63 10.72 -9.25
CA GLY A 96 -18.84 10.51 -10.07
C GLY A 96 -19.52 9.17 -9.87
N GLN A 97 -19.12 8.38 -8.89
CA GLN A 97 -19.75 7.08 -8.57
C GLN A 97 -20.21 7.02 -7.12
N CYS A 98 -21.23 6.21 -6.89
CA CYS A 98 -21.74 5.92 -5.56
C CYS A 98 -20.80 4.94 -4.84
N TYR A 99 -20.31 5.27 -3.62
CA TYR A 99 -19.45 4.40 -2.83
C TYR A 99 -19.98 2.96 -2.73
N ASN A 100 -21.25 2.81 -2.33
CA ASN A 100 -21.87 1.50 -2.17
C ASN A 100 -22.06 0.72 -3.48
N CYS A 101 -21.95 1.41 -4.62
CA CYS A 101 -22.09 0.79 -5.94
C CYS A 101 -20.79 0.13 -6.42
N VAL A 102 -19.65 0.52 -5.84
CA VAL A 102 -18.33 0.12 -6.34
C VAL A 102 -17.43 -0.53 -5.28
N VAL A 103 -17.84 -0.56 -4.02
CA VAL A 103 -17.01 -1.05 -2.90
C VAL A 103 -16.54 -2.50 -3.07
N GLU A 104 -17.33 -3.35 -3.72
CA GLU A 104 -16.98 -4.76 -3.97
C GLU A 104 -15.90 -4.95 -5.04
N PHE A 105 -15.64 -3.91 -5.84
CA PHE A 105 -14.63 -3.93 -6.92
C PHE A 105 -13.29 -3.32 -6.49
N ILE A 106 -13.18 -2.89 -5.23
CA ILE A 106 -12.01 -2.18 -4.71
C ILE A 106 -11.35 -3.01 -3.62
N ASP A 107 -10.05 -3.27 -3.79
CA ASP A 107 -9.21 -3.82 -2.74
C ASP A 107 -8.23 -2.75 -2.23
N LEU A 108 -8.20 -2.62 -0.92
CA LEU A 108 -7.29 -1.73 -0.19
C LEU A 108 -6.79 -2.47 1.05
N SER A 109 -5.51 -2.85 1.05
CA SER A 109 -4.97 -3.73 2.09
C SER A 109 -3.49 -3.43 2.39
N PRO A 110 -3.09 -3.30 3.67
CA PRO A 110 -3.94 -3.25 4.87
C PRO A 110 -4.70 -1.93 5.00
N LYS A 111 -5.84 -1.93 5.70
CA LYS A 111 -6.68 -0.74 5.91
C LYS A 111 -6.29 0.08 7.14
N SER A 112 -5.38 -0.39 8.00
CA SER A 112 -4.92 0.31 9.21
C SER A 112 -3.62 -0.27 9.75
N GLY A 113 -2.98 0.45 10.67
CA GLY A 113 -1.78 -0.04 11.37
C GLY A 113 -0.57 -0.25 10.47
N SER A 114 -0.49 0.42 9.33
CA SER A 114 0.61 0.31 8.38
C SER A 114 0.90 1.65 7.71
N LEU A 115 2.18 1.94 7.49
CA LEU A 115 2.65 3.10 6.73
C LEU A 115 2.51 2.92 5.22
N THR A 116 2.18 1.71 4.78
CA THR A 116 1.97 1.37 3.38
C THR A 116 0.66 0.62 3.21
N THR A 117 0.02 0.79 2.06
CA THR A 117 -1.12 -0.01 1.64
C THR A 117 -1.00 -0.34 0.16
N THR A 118 -1.74 -1.33 -0.30
CA THR A 118 -1.87 -1.69 -1.72
C THR A 118 -3.30 -1.42 -2.14
N PHE A 119 -3.47 -0.72 -3.24
CA PHE A 119 -4.76 -0.44 -3.86
C PHE A 119 -4.88 -1.14 -5.20
N SER A 120 -6.03 -1.73 -5.49
CA SER A 120 -6.42 -2.20 -6.81
C SER A 120 -7.91 -2.00 -7.04
N SER A 121 -8.30 -1.95 -8.32
CA SER A 121 -9.71 -1.81 -8.71
C SER A 121 -10.01 -2.66 -9.95
N GLU A 122 -11.15 -3.32 -9.95
CA GLU A 122 -11.69 -4.04 -11.10
C GLU A 122 -12.52 -3.15 -12.03
N ILE A 123 -12.66 -1.87 -11.73
CA ILE A 123 -13.36 -0.88 -12.54
C ILE A 123 -12.47 0.31 -12.84
N THR A 124 -12.71 0.94 -13.99
CA THR A 124 -12.03 2.19 -14.38
C THR A 124 -12.55 3.37 -13.56
N GLY A 125 -11.69 4.35 -13.30
CA GLY A 125 -12.08 5.57 -12.60
C GLY A 125 -10.90 6.36 -12.05
N THR A 126 -11.20 7.52 -11.46
CA THR A 126 -10.25 8.31 -10.70
C THR A 126 -10.55 8.14 -9.22
N PHE A 127 -9.61 7.60 -8.49
CA PHE A 127 -9.71 7.27 -7.07
C PHE A 127 -8.83 8.20 -6.26
N TYR A 128 -9.33 8.67 -5.14
CA TYR A 128 -8.55 9.36 -4.12
C TYR A 128 -8.34 8.41 -2.94
N ILE A 129 -7.08 8.09 -2.66
CA ILE A 129 -6.71 7.20 -1.57
C ILE A 129 -6.14 8.05 -0.45
N VAL A 130 -6.76 7.98 0.72
CA VAL A 130 -6.48 8.81 1.88
C VAL A 130 -5.92 7.99 3.03
N ALA A 131 -4.93 8.55 3.76
CA ALA A 131 -4.44 8.01 5.03
C ALA A 131 -4.83 8.94 6.18
N TYR A 132 -5.33 8.37 7.26
CA TYR A 132 -5.68 9.08 8.49
C TYR A 132 -4.69 8.72 9.61
N TYR A 133 -3.97 9.72 10.08
CA TYR A 133 -3.01 9.60 11.17
C TYR A 133 -3.55 10.33 12.42
N LEU A 134 -3.37 9.73 13.60
CA LEU A 134 -3.79 10.31 14.87
C LEU A 134 -2.59 10.39 15.82
N GLU A 135 -2.09 11.60 16.08
CA GLU A 135 -0.90 11.79 16.91
C GLU A 135 -1.18 11.37 18.37
N ASN A 136 -2.24 11.90 18.98
CA ASN A 136 -2.65 11.52 20.33
C ASN A 136 -4.14 11.25 20.39
N PRO A 137 -4.60 10.41 21.34
CA PRO A 137 -6.03 10.21 21.57
C PRO A 137 -6.73 11.52 21.93
N GLY A 138 -7.71 11.91 21.15
CA GLY A 138 -8.48 13.14 21.34
C GLY A 138 -8.06 14.29 20.42
N ASP A 139 -6.95 14.15 19.68
CA ASP A 139 -6.57 15.11 18.64
C ASP A 139 -7.48 14.97 17.40
N GLU A 140 -7.44 15.95 16.52
CA GLU A 140 -7.98 15.83 15.17
C GLU A 140 -7.09 14.92 14.31
N TYR A 141 -7.69 14.26 13.33
CA TYR A 141 -6.93 13.45 12.38
C TYR A 141 -6.12 14.34 11.44
N ILE A 142 -4.84 14.04 11.36
CA ILE A 142 -3.98 14.54 10.29
C ILE A 142 -4.17 13.59 9.09
N HIS A 143 -4.49 14.12 7.92
CA HIS A 143 -4.74 13.29 6.74
C HIS A 143 -4.23 13.97 5.47
N ASP A 144 -3.94 13.15 4.49
CA ASP A 144 -3.63 13.55 3.12
C ASP A 144 -4.09 12.45 2.17
N TYR A 145 -4.18 12.77 0.89
CA TYR A 145 -4.60 11.83 -0.15
C TYR A 145 -3.74 11.94 -1.41
N THR A 146 -3.77 10.88 -2.20
CA THR A 146 -3.20 10.88 -3.55
C THR A 146 -4.21 10.37 -4.56
N GLU A 147 -4.09 10.83 -5.80
CA GLU A 147 -4.92 10.39 -6.91
C GLU A 147 -4.32 9.17 -7.59
N VAL A 148 -5.16 8.18 -7.89
CA VAL A 148 -4.82 7.01 -8.72
C VAL A 148 -5.86 6.85 -9.81
N ILE A 149 -5.42 6.85 -11.07
CA ILE A 149 -6.28 6.65 -12.25
C ILE A 149 -6.21 5.18 -12.67
N VAL A 150 -7.37 4.51 -12.70
CA VAL A 150 -7.51 3.14 -13.22
C VAL A 150 -8.08 3.18 -14.63
N LYS A 151 -7.37 2.58 -15.62
CA LYS A 151 -7.69 2.61 -17.06
C LYS A 151 -7.89 1.20 -17.62
#